data_f52a276672ff4dde4d6fabe15d1658da
#
_entry.id   f52a276672ff4dde4d6fabe15d1658da
#
_cell.length_a   1.000
_cell.length_b   1.000
_cell.length_c   1.000
_cell.angle_alpha   90.00
_cell.angle_beta   90.00
_cell.angle_gamma   90.00
#
_symmetry.space_group_name_H-M   'P 1'
#
loop_
_entity.id
_entity.type
_entity.pdbx_description
1 polymer ?
#
loop_
_entity_poly.entity_id
_entity_poly.type
_entity_poly.pdbx_seq_one_letter_code
_entity_poly.pdbx_strand_id
1 'polypeptide(L)'
;RIVGHLTGQPDPAPGVVEQPDTLWEQPDTAVEKPVADIPKPTQTPAPTPTPTPEPTPEPTAAPAPAPAASQPVRQMPAWYGKPIAAFTGDELVYSETLGDWRTHNGTDYTVPEGKAITPAVGGTVTAVHWDALWGSVVEVTDSSDLVWRYCGLRQTQVAHGQQVTTDTVLGQMGSIAAEAHAGSHLHLECVEKGEYVDPAEVMGE
;
A
#
# COMPACT_ATOMS: atom_id res chain seq x y z
N ARG A 1 -58.61 11.84 47.12
CA ARG A 1 -57.80 12.28 48.26
C ARG A 1 -56.37 11.96 48.02
N ILE A 2 -55.61 12.99 48.03
CA ILE A 2 -54.23 13.31 48.22
C ILE A 2 -53.44 13.36 46.92
N VAL A 3 -53.31 14.60 46.46
CA VAL A 3 -52.35 15.13 45.50
C VAL A 3 -50.91 15.06 46.12
N GLY A 4 -50.02 14.43 45.44
CA GLY A 4 -48.59 14.50 45.71
C GLY A 4 -47.86 15.25 44.59
N HIS A 5 -47.53 16.49 44.89
CA HIS A 5 -46.76 17.38 44.00
C HIS A 5 -45.29 16.96 44.13
N LEU A 6 -44.66 16.48 43.08
CA LEU A 6 -43.19 16.33 43.01
C LEU A 6 -42.67 17.31 41.97
N THR A 7 -42.15 18.40 42.46
CA THR A 7 -41.30 19.35 41.75
C THR A 7 -39.98 18.72 41.44
N GLY A 8 -39.78 18.30 40.20
CA GLY A 8 -38.46 17.92 39.66
C GLY A 8 -37.69 19.17 39.27
N GLN A 9 -36.58 19.38 39.96
CA GLN A 9 -35.61 20.41 39.69
C GLN A 9 -34.80 19.99 38.46
N PRO A 10 -34.51 20.88 37.48
CA PRO A 10 -33.70 20.50 36.36
C PRO A 10 -32.21 20.45 36.76
N ASP A 11 -31.52 19.39 36.28
CA ASP A 11 -30.07 19.24 36.42
C ASP A 11 -29.31 20.41 35.78
N PRO A 12 -28.17 20.83 36.37
CA PRO A 12 -27.33 21.87 35.80
C PRO A 12 -26.56 21.31 34.59
N ALA A 13 -26.51 22.10 33.52
CA ALA A 13 -25.74 21.83 32.31
C ALA A 13 -24.23 21.64 32.65
N PRO A 14 -23.52 20.77 31.89
CA PRO A 14 -22.09 20.57 32.05
C PRO A 14 -21.33 21.86 31.72
N GLY A 15 -20.47 22.28 32.64
CA GLY A 15 -19.65 23.48 32.51
C GLY A 15 -18.68 23.40 31.33
N VAL A 16 -18.60 24.49 30.61
CA VAL A 16 -17.57 24.76 29.59
C VAL A 16 -16.24 24.84 30.32
N VAL A 17 -15.32 23.95 29.98
CA VAL A 17 -13.93 24.01 30.44
C VAL A 17 -13.21 25.03 29.57
N GLU A 18 -12.94 26.21 30.11
CA GLU A 18 -12.05 27.20 29.49
C GLU A 18 -10.63 26.62 29.42
N GLN A 19 -10.07 26.54 28.21
CA GLN A 19 -8.65 26.29 28.02
C GLN A 19 -7.86 27.57 28.35
N PRO A 20 -6.75 27.48 29.09
CA PRO A 20 -5.88 28.64 29.26
C PRO A 20 -5.10 28.92 27.98
N ASP A 21 -5.24 30.15 27.48
CA ASP A 21 -4.39 30.74 26.43
C ASP A 21 -2.94 30.78 26.97
N THR A 22 -2.12 29.86 26.46
CA THR A 22 -0.67 30.00 26.64
C THR A 22 -0.14 30.91 25.53
N LEU A 23 -0.03 32.16 25.90
CA LEU A 23 0.70 33.20 25.17
C LEU A 23 2.18 32.76 25.06
N TRP A 24 2.69 32.47 23.89
CA TRP A 24 4.11 32.25 23.65
C TRP A 24 4.82 33.61 23.66
N GLU A 25 5.48 33.93 24.76
CA GLU A 25 6.45 35.05 24.81
C GLU A 25 7.70 34.62 24.02
N GLN A 26 8.01 35.38 22.98
CA GLN A 26 9.30 35.29 22.28
C GLN A 26 10.39 35.90 23.20
N PRO A 27 11.54 35.23 23.36
CA PRO A 27 12.66 35.85 24.05
C PRO A 27 13.29 36.97 23.21
N ASP A 28 13.48 38.13 23.85
CA ASP A 28 14.17 39.29 23.32
C ASP A 28 15.54 38.95 22.73
N THR A 29 15.74 39.35 21.48
CA THR A 29 17.04 39.31 20.81
C THR A 29 17.96 40.36 21.45
N ALA A 30 18.91 39.90 22.25
CA ALA A 30 20.03 40.73 22.70
C ALA A 30 20.88 41.14 21.50
N VAL A 31 21.01 42.46 21.31
CA VAL A 31 21.86 43.10 20.34
C VAL A 31 23.31 42.92 20.78
N GLU A 32 24.09 42.09 20.09
CA GLU A 32 25.54 42.03 20.26
C GLU A 32 26.24 43.21 19.53
N LYS A 33 27.12 43.85 20.27
CA LYS A 33 27.97 44.96 19.81
C LYS A 33 29.00 44.43 18.80
N PRO A 34 29.40 45.25 17.78
CA PRO A 34 30.43 44.85 16.83
C PRO A 34 31.82 44.76 17.47
N VAL A 35 32.44 43.59 17.37
CA VAL A 35 33.84 43.36 17.72
C VAL A 35 34.71 43.73 16.54
N ALA A 36 35.76 44.51 16.78
CA ALA A 36 36.68 45.08 15.80
C ALA A 36 37.40 44.02 14.96
N ASP A 37 37.63 44.37 13.67
CA ASP A 37 38.37 43.65 12.70
C ASP A 37 39.78 43.22 13.16
N ILE A 38 40.05 41.93 13.12
CA ILE A 38 41.40 41.37 13.12
C ILE A 38 41.76 40.95 11.71
N PRO A 39 42.85 41.47 11.11
CA PRO A 39 43.23 41.10 9.75
C PRO A 39 43.66 39.62 9.69
N LYS A 40 42.97 38.86 8.85
CA LYS A 40 43.27 37.47 8.54
C LYS A 40 44.54 37.34 7.71
N PRO A 41 45.48 36.46 8.03
CA PRO A 41 46.68 36.26 7.22
C PRO A 41 46.32 35.75 5.82
N THR A 42 46.86 36.40 4.81
CA THR A 42 46.74 36.03 3.39
C THR A 42 47.43 34.68 3.18
N GLN A 43 46.66 33.67 2.80
CA GLN A 43 47.22 32.37 2.41
C GLN A 43 47.73 32.44 0.97
N THR A 44 48.98 32.03 0.78
CA THR A 44 49.59 31.82 -0.52
C THR A 44 48.83 30.73 -1.28
N PRO A 45 48.48 30.94 -2.56
CA PRO A 45 47.75 29.93 -3.33
C PRO A 45 48.62 28.67 -3.51
N ALA A 46 48.08 27.50 -3.16
CA ALA A 46 48.70 26.21 -3.45
C ALA A 46 48.64 25.92 -4.97
N PRO A 47 49.64 25.22 -5.53
CA PRO A 47 49.64 24.88 -6.96
C PRO A 47 48.42 24.03 -7.32
N THR A 48 47.73 24.44 -8.38
CA THR A 48 46.59 23.73 -8.97
C THR A 48 47.05 22.34 -9.44
N PRO A 49 46.39 21.22 -8.99
CA PRO A 49 46.71 19.91 -9.52
C PRO A 49 46.32 19.83 -11.00
N THR A 50 47.26 19.36 -11.81
CA THR A 50 47.04 19.03 -13.22
C THR A 50 45.93 17.97 -13.33
N PRO A 51 44.92 18.15 -14.19
CA PRO A 51 43.88 17.15 -14.33
C PRO A 51 44.45 15.84 -14.87
N THR A 52 44.26 14.75 -14.11
CA THR A 52 44.52 13.39 -14.56
C THR A 52 43.52 13.09 -15.69
N PRO A 53 43.91 12.53 -16.82
CA PRO A 53 43.00 12.19 -17.89
C PRO A 53 42.00 11.15 -17.37
N GLU A 54 40.73 11.48 -17.57
CA GLU A 54 39.58 10.62 -17.24
C GLU A 54 39.65 9.33 -18.10
N PRO A 55 39.50 8.14 -17.53
CA PRO A 55 39.52 6.92 -18.35
C PRO A 55 38.37 6.94 -19.36
N THR A 56 38.70 6.76 -20.62
CA THR A 56 37.73 6.62 -21.72
C THR A 56 36.75 5.46 -21.37
N PRO A 57 35.43 5.68 -21.38
CA PRO A 57 34.48 4.60 -21.10
C PRO A 57 34.63 3.52 -22.15
N GLU A 58 34.86 2.29 -21.66
CA GLU A 58 34.84 1.09 -22.45
C GLU A 58 33.44 0.93 -23.10
N PRO A 59 33.30 0.58 -24.38
CA PRO A 59 32.01 0.47 -25.03
C PRO A 59 31.16 -0.58 -24.29
N THR A 60 30.12 -0.10 -23.61
CA THR A 60 29.11 -0.96 -22.99
C THR A 60 28.51 -1.85 -24.10
N ALA A 61 28.68 -3.15 -23.99
CA ALA A 61 28.03 -4.11 -24.88
C ALA A 61 26.53 -3.82 -24.91
N ALA A 62 25.97 -3.75 -26.13
CA ALA A 62 24.54 -3.58 -26.32
C ALA A 62 23.80 -4.68 -25.50
N PRO A 63 22.70 -4.32 -24.80
CA PRO A 63 21.92 -5.32 -24.08
C PRO A 63 21.49 -6.40 -25.08
N ALA A 64 21.70 -7.66 -24.70
CA ALA A 64 21.19 -8.79 -25.45
C ALA A 64 19.68 -8.62 -25.67
N PRO A 65 19.12 -8.97 -26.84
CA PRO A 65 17.70 -8.89 -27.07
C PRO A 65 16.99 -9.70 -25.98
N ALA A 66 16.04 -9.05 -25.29
CA ALA A 66 15.21 -9.71 -24.29
C ALA A 66 14.58 -10.98 -24.95
N PRO A 67 14.54 -12.13 -24.24
CA PRO A 67 13.84 -13.30 -24.74
C PRO A 67 12.43 -12.90 -25.11
N ALA A 68 11.98 -13.33 -26.31
CA ALA A 68 10.62 -13.10 -26.79
C ALA A 68 9.65 -13.47 -25.67
N ALA A 69 8.78 -12.52 -25.28
CA ALA A 69 7.83 -12.69 -24.21
C ALA A 69 6.96 -13.91 -24.52
N SER A 70 7.24 -15.03 -23.86
CA SER A 70 6.32 -16.16 -23.79
C SER A 70 5.06 -15.65 -23.12
N GLN A 71 3.87 -16.03 -23.63
CA GLN A 71 2.60 -15.72 -22.97
C GLN A 71 2.71 -16.10 -21.49
N PRO A 72 2.26 -15.25 -20.56
CA PRO A 72 2.36 -15.56 -19.15
C PRO A 72 1.55 -16.84 -18.87
N VAL A 73 2.18 -17.78 -18.18
CA VAL A 73 1.45 -18.95 -17.66
C VAL A 73 0.65 -18.45 -16.48
N ARG A 74 -0.66 -18.33 -16.65
CA ARG A 74 -1.61 -18.00 -15.59
C ARG A 74 -2.13 -19.30 -15.03
N GLN A 75 -1.89 -19.51 -13.76
CA GLN A 75 -2.38 -20.70 -13.07
C GLN A 75 -2.56 -20.39 -11.59
N MET A 76 -3.79 -20.60 -11.09
CA MET A 76 -4.03 -20.49 -9.67
C MET A 76 -3.26 -21.57 -8.92
N PRO A 77 -2.42 -21.25 -7.96
CA PRO A 77 -1.76 -22.23 -7.12
C PRO A 77 -2.79 -23.09 -6.37
N ALA A 78 -2.61 -24.43 -6.39
CA ALA A 78 -3.56 -25.37 -5.81
C ALA A 78 -3.89 -25.14 -4.31
N TRP A 79 -3.02 -24.43 -3.59
CA TRP A 79 -3.23 -24.12 -2.17
C TRP A 79 -4.13 -22.89 -1.93
N TYR A 80 -4.55 -22.13 -2.93
CA TYR A 80 -5.52 -21.03 -2.76
C TYR A 80 -6.89 -21.52 -2.30
N GLY A 81 -7.25 -22.76 -2.60
CA GLY A 81 -8.53 -23.33 -2.20
C GLY A 81 -9.65 -23.08 -3.22
N LYS A 82 -10.90 -23.24 -2.77
CA LYS A 82 -12.06 -22.98 -3.63
C LYS A 82 -12.48 -21.52 -3.52
N PRO A 83 -13.00 -20.93 -4.61
CA PRO A 83 -13.68 -19.64 -4.54
C PRO A 83 -14.84 -19.69 -3.55
N ILE A 84 -14.95 -18.68 -2.70
CA ILE A 84 -16.04 -18.48 -1.73
C ILE A 84 -16.96 -17.33 -2.12
N ALA A 85 -16.44 -16.37 -2.87
CA ALA A 85 -17.20 -15.32 -3.52
C ALA A 85 -16.62 -15.06 -4.91
N ALA A 86 -17.47 -14.87 -5.89
CA ALA A 86 -17.08 -14.60 -7.27
C ALA A 86 -17.10 -13.10 -7.57
N PHE A 87 -16.37 -12.69 -8.59
CA PHE A 87 -16.49 -11.38 -9.21
C PHE A 87 -17.93 -11.15 -9.69
N THR A 88 -18.49 -9.95 -9.48
CA THR A 88 -19.89 -9.64 -9.82
C THR A 88 -20.05 -8.60 -10.93
N GLY A 89 -18.96 -7.99 -11.41
CA GLY A 89 -19.03 -6.88 -12.38
C GLY A 89 -19.90 -5.75 -11.84
N ASP A 90 -20.98 -5.43 -12.56
CA ASP A 90 -21.94 -4.37 -12.19
C ASP A 90 -23.08 -4.88 -11.29
N GLU A 91 -23.16 -6.18 -11.01
CA GLU A 91 -24.19 -6.73 -10.14
C GLU A 91 -23.88 -6.42 -8.66
N LEU A 92 -24.90 -5.93 -7.95
CA LEU A 92 -24.79 -5.62 -6.53
C LEU A 92 -25.08 -6.85 -5.68
N VAL A 93 -24.16 -7.13 -4.75
CA VAL A 93 -24.30 -8.15 -3.71
C VAL A 93 -24.32 -7.48 -2.34
N TYR A 94 -25.03 -8.08 -1.39
CA TYR A 94 -25.08 -7.55 -0.03
C TYR A 94 -23.84 -7.93 0.76
N SER A 95 -23.14 -6.92 1.30
CA SER A 95 -21.99 -7.11 2.18
C SER A 95 -22.47 -7.29 3.63
N GLU A 96 -22.34 -8.48 4.16
CA GLU A 96 -22.64 -8.78 5.58
C GLU A 96 -21.71 -8.01 6.54
N THR A 97 -20.48 -7.73 6.13
CA THR A 97 -19.51 -7.00 6.96
C THR A 97 -19.83 -5.52 7.04
N LEU A 98 -20.19 -4.91 5.91
CA LEU A 98 -20.36 -3.45 5.80
C LEU A 98 -21.83 -3.02 5.89
N GLY A 99 -22.77 -3.97 5.75
CA GLY A 99 -24.20 -3.74 5.87
C GLY A 99 -24.81 -2.97 4.71
N ASP A 100 -24.22 -3.06 3.50
CA ASP A 100 -24.69 -2.34 2.31
C ASP A 100 -24.63 -3.22 1.03
N TRP A 101 -25.19 -2.70 -0.06
CA TRP A 101 -25.15 -3.31 -1.38
C TRP A 101 -24.02 -2.70 -2.20
N ARG A 102 -23.15 -3.55 -2.74
CA ARG A 102 -21.96 -3.15 -3.50
C ARG A 102 -21.59 -4.15 -4.57
N THR A 103 -20.76 -3.78 -5.52
CA THR A 103 -20.08 -4.71 -6.44
C THR A 103 -18.95 -5.43 -5.70
N HIS A 104 -18.66 -6.65 -6.12
CA HIS A 104 -17.49 -7.41 -5.69
C HIS A 104 -16.50 -7.46 -6.86
N ASN A 105 -15.41 -6.69 -6.74
CA ASN A 105 -14.47 -6.44 -7.83
C ASN A 105 -13.36 -7.48 -7.97
N GLY A 106 -13.43 -8.55 -7.20
CA GLY A 106 -12.46 -9.64 -7.19
C GLY A 106 -13.11 -11.00 -7.06
N THR A 107 -12.28 -11.99 -6.90
CA THR A 107 -12.69 -13.35 -6.54
C THR A 107 -11.99 -13.73 -5.25
N ASP A 108 -12.77 -14.25 -4.27
CA ASP A 108 -12.26 -14.63 -2.96
C ASP A 108 -11.92 -16.11 -2.93
N TYR A 109 -10.73 -16.43 -2.44
CA TYR A 109 -10.26 -17.80 -2.29
C TYR A 109 -9.96 -18.12 -0.83
N THR A 110 -10.50 -19.21 -0.33
CA THR A 110 -10.21 -19.65 1.05
C THR A 110 -8.72 -19.93 1.23
N VAL A 111 -8.08 -19.13 2.07
CA VAL A 111 -6.67 -19.28 2.43
C VAL A 111 -6.51 -19.13 3.93
N PRO A 112 -5.89 -20.10 4.63
CA PRO A 112 -5.63 -19.99 6.06
C PRO A 112 -4.75 -18.80 6.40
N GLU A 113 -5.02 -18.13 7.51
CA GLU A 113 -4.17 -17.06 8.03
C GLU A 113 -2.72 -17.54 8.22
N GLY A 114 -1.76 -16.66 7.87
CA GLY A 114 -0.34 -16.97 7.93
C GLY A 114 0.21 -17.79 6.77
N LYS A 115 -0.65 -18.28 5.88
CA LYS A 115 -0.21 -18.98 4.67
C LYS A 115 0.57 -18.02 3.75
N ALA A 116 1.71 -18.48 3.23
CA ALA A 116 2.45 -17.72 2.23
C ALA A 116 1.64 -17.58 0.94
N ILE A 117 1.59 -16.38 0.39
CA ILE A 117 0.93 -16.04 -0.87
C ILE A 117 1.99 -15.87 -1.94
N THR A 118 1.82 -16.56 -3.06
CA THR A 118 2.62 -16.39 -4.27
C THR A 118 1.74 -15.91 -5.41
N PRO A 119 2.27 -15.21 -6.43
CA PRO A 119 1.46 -14.72 -7.52
C PRO A 119 0.92 -15.86 -8.41
N ALA A 120 -0.28 -15.67 -8.96
CA ALA A 120 -0.88 -16.55 -9.98
C ALA A 120 -0.14 -16.47 -11.32
N VAL A 121 0.58 -15.39 -11.55
CA VAL A 121 1.34 -15.12 -12.78
C VAL A 121 2.60 -14.33 -12.43
N GLY A 122 3.69 -14.60 -13.12
CA GLY A 122 4.92 -13.81 -12.98
C GLY A 122 4.78 -12.43 -13.60
N GLY A 123 5.53 -11.46 -13.07
CA GLY A 123 5.47 -10.08 -13.55
C GLY A 123 6.37 -9.14 -12.76
N THR A 124 6.05 -7.86 -12.81
CA THR A 124 6.71 -6.80 -12.05
C THR A 124 5.79 -6.29 -10.96
N VAL A 125 6.29 -6.15 -9.73
CA VAL A 125 5.55 -5.50 -8.65
C VAL A 125 5.41 -4.01 -8.96
N THR A 126 4.19 -3.55 -9.19
CA THR A 126 3.88 -2.16 -9.54
C THR A 126 3.40 -1.33 -8.35
N ALA A 127 2.89 -1.97 -7.29
CA ALA A 127 2.61 -1.29 -6.03
C ALA A 127 2.71 -2.24 -4.83
N VAL A 128 3.08 -1.68 -3.69
CA VAL A 128 2.95 -2.29 -2.37
C VAL A 128 2.47 -1.19 -1.43
N HIS A 129 1.27 -1.32 -0.90
CA HIS A 129 0.69 -0.32 -0.01
C HIS A 129 -0.19 -0.97 1.05
N TRP A 130 -0.53 -0.19 2.08
CA TRP A 130 -1.50 -0.60 3.09
C TRP A 130 -2.81 0.17 2.91
N ASP A 131 -3.91 -0.54 3.04
CA ASP A 131 -5.27 -0.01 2.97
C ASP A 131 -6.06 -0.43 4.21
N ALA A 132 -6.92 0.47 4.74
CA ALA A 132 -7.66 0.21 5.97
C ALA A 132 -8.74 -0.88 5.82
N LEU A 133 -9.27 -1.05 4.62
CA LEU A 133 -10.30 -2.05 4.29
C LEU A 133 -9.71 -3.36 3.78
N TRP A 134 -8.65 -3.25 2.96
CA TRP A 134 -8.06 -4.36 2.21
C TRP A 134 -6.78 -4.93 2.83
N GLY A 135 -6.26 -4.33 3.91
CA GLY A 135 -4.97 -4.72 4.50
C GLY A 135 -3.78 -4.33 3.63
N SER A 136 -2.68 -5.09 3.68
CA SER A 136 -1.59 -4.87 2.72
C SER A 136 -1.98 -5.41 1.36
N VAL A 137 -1.79 -4.59 0.33
CA VAL A 137 -2.06 -4.91 -1.07
C VAL A 137 -0.75 -4.94 -1.85
N VAL A 138 -0.55 -5.98 -2.63
CA VAL A 138 0.55 -6.10 -3.59
C VAL A 138 -0.04 -6.16 -4.98
N GLU A 139 0.44 -5.28 -5.88
CA GLU A 139 0.05 -5.28 -7.28
C GLU A 139 1.20 -5.83 -8.14
N VAL A 140 0.88 -6.77 -9.02
CA VAL A 140 1.81 -7.36 -9.97
C VAL A 140 1.27 -7.15 -11.37
N THR A 141 2.02 -6.47 -12.22
CA THR A 141 1.68 -6.32 -13.64
C THR A 141 2.37 -7.41 -14.43
N ASP A 142 1.59 -8.20 -15.16
CA ASP A 142 2.10 -9.28 -16.02
C ASP A 142 2.56 -8.78 -17.41
N SER A 143 3.10 -9.67 -18.23
CA SER A 143 3.59 -9.32 -19.58
C SER A 143 2.47 -9.00 -20.59
N SER A 144 1.21 -9.10 -20.20
CA SER A 144 0.03 -8.69 -20.98
C SER A 144 -0.58 -7.37 -20.50
N ASP A 145 0.13 -6.63 -19.63
CA ASP A 145 -0.32 -5.39 -18.99
C ASP A 145 -1.56 -5.57 -18.10
N LEU A 146 -1.85 -6.79 -17.65
CA LEU A 146 -2.85 -7.03 -16.62
C LEU A 146 -2.27 -6.78 -15.24
N VAL A 147 -3.01 -6.06 -14.40
CA VAL A 147 -2.64 -5.77 -13.02
C VAL A 147 -3.40 -6.73 -12.09
N TRP A 148 -2.64 -7.56 -11.39
CA TRP A 148 -3.12 -8.50 -10.39
C TRP A 148 -2.94 -7.93 -9.01
N ARG A 149 -4.04 -7.74 -8.25
CA ARG A 149 -4.03 -7.16 -6.92
C ARG A 149 -4.33 -8.22 -5.88
N TYR A 150 -3.35 -8.47 -5.01
CA TYR A 150 -3.41 -9.46 -3.93
C TYR A 150 -3.70 -8.72 -2.63
N CYS A 151 -4.96 -8.79 -2.16
CA CYS A 151 -5.44 -8.07 -0.98
C CYS A 151 -5.45 -8.96 0.28
N GLY A 152 -5.42 -8.33 1.44
CA GLY A 152 -5.46 -9.03 2.72
C GLY A 152 -4.12 -9.58 3.20
N LEU A 153 -3.03 -9.12 2.61
CA LEU A 153 -1.69 -9.59 2.98
C LEU A 153 -1.21 -8.96 4.30
N ARG A 154 -0.25 -9.63 4.91
CA ARG A 154 0.61 -9.13 5.99
C ARG A 154 2.06 -9.52 5.73
N GLN A 155 3.01 -8.82 6.36
CA GLN A 155 4.44 -9.12 6.23
C GLN A 155 4.87 -9.28 4.76
N THR A 156 4.53 -8.28 3.92
CA THR A 156 4.94 -8.24 2.52
C THR A 156 6.45 -8.37 2.38
N GLN A 157 6.92 -9.19 1.42
CA GLN A 157 8.32 -9.56 1.24
C GLN A 157 8.89 -9.06 -0.09
N VAL A 158 8.11 -8.27 -0.81
CA VAL A 158 8.46 -7.72 -2.12
C VAL A 158 8.39 -6.20 -2.11
N ALA A 159 9.06 -5.57 -3.08
CA ALA A 159 9.10 -4.12 -3.22
C ALA A 159 8.73 -3.69 -4.65
N HIS A 160 8.30 -2.44 -4.81
CA HIS A 160 8.03 -1.84 -6.12
C HIS A 160 9.22 -2.02 -7.08
N GLY A 161 8.94 -2.40 -8.31
CA GLY A 161 9.94 -2.66 -9.37
C GLY A 161 10.56 -4.05 -9.32
N GLN A 162 10.28 -4.86 -8.30
CA GLN A 162 10.81 -6.23 -8.21
C GLN A 162 10.14 -7.14 -9.24
N GLN A 163 10.97 -7.94 -9.95
CA GLN A 163 10.49 -9.04 -10.78
C GLN A 163 10.11 -10.23 -9.89
N VAL A 164 8.94 -10.80 -10.14
CA VAL A 164 8.41 -11.94 -9.40
C VAL A 164 7.99 -13.08 -10.33
N THR A 165 8.10 -14.29 -9.84
CA THR A 165 7.62 -15.51 -10.50
C THR A 165 6.53 -16.14 -9.65
N THR A 166 5.86 -17.15 -10.16
CA THR A 166 4.82 -17.92 -9.44
C THR A 166 5.32 -18.57 -8.14
N ASP A 167 6.64 -18.68 -7.93
CA ASP A 167 7.26 -19.22 -6.72
C ASP A 167 7.69 -18.13 -5.72
N THR A 168 7.60 -16.85 -6.11
CA THR A 168 8.01 -15.73 -5.24
C THR A 168 6.98 -15.48 -4.16
N VAL A 169 7.39 -15.46 -2.88
CA VAL A 169 6.48 -15.13 -1.79
C VAL A 169 6.23 -13.63 -1.76
N LEU A 170 4.98 -13.20 -1.98
CA LEU A 170 4.55 -11.80 -1.88
C LEU A 170 4.41 -11.35 -0.42
N GLY A 171 3.91 -12.23 0.43
CA GLY A 171 3.65 -12.00 1.83
C GLY A 171 2.92 -13.19 2.45
N GLN A 172 2.30 -12.99 3.59
CA GLN A 172 1.46 -13.99 4.25
C GLN A 172 0.00 -13.55 4.24
N MET A 173 -0.94 -14.51 4.23
CA MET A 173 -2.35 -14.20 4.41
C MET A 173 -2.58 -13.54 5.76
N GLY A 174 -3.22 -12.40 5.76
CA GLY A 174 -3.65 -11.66 6.93
C GLY A 174 -5.18 -11.62 7.04
N SER A 175 -5.74 -10.43 7.15
CA SER A 175 -7.18 -10.20 7.27
C SER A 175 -7.64 -9.06 6.37
N ILE A 176 -8.91 -9.10 5.96
CA ILE A 176 -9.58 -8.08 5.16
C ILE A 176 -10.72 -7.51 5.99
N ALA A 177 -10.59 -6.23 6.39
CA ALA A 177 -11.60 -5.59 7.24
C ALA A 177 -12.95 -5.42 6.54
N ALA A 178 -12.93 -5.14 5.21
CA ALA A 178 -14.13 -5.00 4.40
C ALA A 178 -14.94 -6.29 4.27
N GLU A 179 -14.30 -7.45 4.49
CA GLU A 179 -14.87 -8.78 4.28
C GLU A 179 -14.67 -9.70 5.49
N ALA A 180 -14.58 -9.11 6.69
CA ALA A 180 -14.30 -9.85 7.92
C ALA A 180 -15.30 -10.97 8.20
N HIS A 181 -16.54 -10.89 7.70
CA HIS A 181 -17.57 -11.92 7.84
C HIS A 181 -17.20 -13.21 7.09
N ALA A 182 -16.48 -13.11 5.98
CA ALA A 182 -16.08 -14.26 5.15
C ALA A 182 -14.95 -15.11 5.77
N GLY A 183 -14.32 -14.64 6.87
CA GLY A 183 -13.20 -15.32 7.50
C GLY A 183 -11.88 -15.09 6.77
N SER A 184 -10.92 -16.01 6.91
CA SER A 184 -9.60 -15.86 6.28
C SER A 184 -9.64 -16.30 4.82
N HIS A 185 -9.36 -15.38 3.93
CA HIS A 185 -9.37 -15.59 2.47
C HIS A 185 -8.43 -14.61 1.78
N LEU A 186 -8.04 -14.91 0.56
CA LEU A 186 -7.38 -13.99 -0.36
C LEU A 186 -8.45 -13.37 -1.26
N HIS A 187 -8.55 -12.05 -1.26
CA HIS A 187 -9.29 -11.29 -2.25
C HIS A 187 -8.35 -10.96 -3.40
N LEU A 188 -8.62 -11.54 -4.57
CA LEU A 188 -7.82 -11.37 -5.78
C LEU A 188 -8.60 -10.56 -6.80
N GLU A 189 -8.05 -9.42 -7.22
CA GLU A 189 -8.60 -8.61 -8.30
C GLU A 189 -7.71 -8.69 -9.55
N CYS A 190 -8.32 -8.52 -10.72
CA CYS A 190 -7.62 -8.34 -11.98
C CYS A 190 -8.12 -7.07 -12.67
N VAL A 191 -7.20 -6.23 -13.15
CA VAL A 191 -7.51 -4.97 -13.82
C VAL A 191 -6.90 -4.98 -15.22
N GLU A 192 -7.74 -4.79 -16.23
CA GLU A 192 -7.35 -4.60 -17.64
C GLU A 192 -7.68 -3.17 -18.07
N LYS A 193 -6.68 -2.40 -18.51
CA LYS A 193 -6.87 -1.00 -19.00
C LYS A 193 -7.66 -0.08 -18.07
N GLY A 194 -7.57 -0.33 -16.76
CA GLY A 194 -8.25 0.45 -15.73
C GLY A 194 -9.64 -0.06 -15.32
N GLU A 195 -10.14 -1.12 -15.94
CA GLU A 195 -11.42 -1.75 -15.61
C GLU A 195 -11.20 -3.08 -14.88
N TYR A 196 -12.02 -3.38 -13.88
CA TYR A 196 -12.00 -4.67 -13.20
C TYR A 196 -12.57 -5.76 -14.11
N VAL A 197 -11.87 -6.88 -14.19
CA VAL A 197 -12.29 -8.08 -14.94
C VAL A 197 -12.27 -9.29 -14.02
N ASP A 198 -13.05 -10.31 -14.34
CA ASP A 198 -13.12 -11.54 -13.55
C ASP A 198 -11.76 -12.26 -13.52
N PRO A 199 -11.08 -12.37 -12.38
CA PRO A 199 -9.83 -13.12 -12.28
C PRO A 199 -9.95 -14.59 -12.68
N ALA A 200 -11.07 -15.24 -12.37
CA ALA A 200 -11.29 -16.64 -12.70
C ALA A 200 -11.42 -16.85 -14.22
N GLU A 201 -12.17 -15.99 -14.91
CA GLU A 201 -12.29 -16.02 -16.37
C GLU A 201 -10.95 -15.80 -17.06
N VAL A 202 -10.18 -14.78 -16.59
CA VAL A 202 -8.83 -14.48 -17.13
C VAL A 202 -7.88 -15.65 -16.95
N MET A 203 -8.04 -16.46 -15.90
CA MET A 203 -7.23 -17.66 -15.68
C MET A 203 -7.74 -18.90 -16.41
N GLY A 204 -8.93 -18.84 -16.95
CA GLY A 204 -9.53 -19.94 -17.74
C GLY A 204 -10.25 -21.00 -16.90
N GLU A 205 -10.79 -20.57 -15.73
CA GLU A 205 -11.66 -21.41 -14.88
C GLU A 205 -13.09 -21.48 -15.41
#